data_2c4b9b3ba1d96e8767e5fec80abecd05
#
_entry.id   2c4b9b3ba1d96e8767e5fec80abecd05
#
_cell.length_a   1.000
_cell.length_b   1.000
_cell.length_c   1.000
_cell.angle_alpha   90.00
_cell.angle_beta   90.00
_cell.angle_gamma   90.00
#
_symmetry.space_group_name_H-M   'P 1'
#
loop_
_entity.id
_entity.type
_entity.pdbx_description
1 polymer ?
#
loop_
_entity_poly.entity_id
_entity_poly.type
_entity_poly.pdbx_seq_one_letter_code
_entity_poly.pdbx_strand_id
1 'polypeptide(L)'
;GVDLIKVMAMGGNITPGSKPVDAQFDQEILSLIVDTAHKHGLSVAAHCHGTAGIRNAAAAGITTIEHCSWVGREGWAKGFDPEVLALITRQGIWVSPTINSGWKRFMGNSDYVDLLGGNYARMREAGVKLIASTDAGIPNVLHHDLPTALPVFANIAGLRAVEALRSATSDCAEAIGLGGISGQIREGYSADFILFDGDPTLNLDVLAAPVQVYKQGEPVLAA
;
A
#
# COMPACT_ATOMS: atom_id res chain seq x y z
N GLY A 1 12.12 -10.51 18.27
CA GLY A 1 11.91 -10.90 16.89
C GLY A 1 11.36 -9.73 16.08
N VAL A 2 11.23 -9.93 14.80
CA VAL A 2 10.55 -9.02 13.87
C VAL A 2 9.41 -9.78 13.20
N ASP A 3 8.40 -9.05 12.69
CA ASP A 3 7.22 -9.65 12.07
C ASP A 3 7.36 -9.72 10.54
N LEU A 4 8.24 -8.88 9.96
CA LEU A 4 8.55 -8.86 8.54
C LEU A 4 9.94 -8.27 8.28
N ILE A 5 10.44 -8.44 7.05
CA ILE A 5 11.66 -7.80 6.55
C ILE A 5 11.27 -6.67 5.59
N LYS A 6 11.82 -5.46 5.81
CA LYS A 6 11.68 -4.35 4.86
C LYS A 6 12.99 -4.17 4.10
N VAL A 7 12.90 -4.12 2.76
CA VAL A 7 14.05 -3.87 1.88
C VAL A 7 13.84 -2.61 1.06
N MET A 8 14.90 -1.79 0.95
CA MET A 8 14.94 -0.64 0.06
C MET A 8 15.48 -1.12 -1.30
N ALA A 9 14.61 -1.72 -2.11
CA ALA A 9 15.02 -2.33 -3.39
C ALA A 9 15.42 -1.27 -4.44
N MET A 10 14.99 -0.03 -4.22
CA MET A 10 15.32 1.12 -5.06
C MET A 10 15.74 2.32 -4.24
N GLY A 11 16.32 3.31 -4.90
CA GLY A 11 16.53 4.62 -4.33
C GLY A 11 15.21 5.38 -4.12
N GLY A 12 15.22 6.35 -3.20
CA GLY A 12 14.08 7.21 -2.88
C GLY A 12 14.34 8.68 -3.17
N ASN A 13 13.37 9.52 -2.81
CA ASN A 13 13.46 10.98 -3.00
C ASN A 13 14.08 11.72 -1.80
N ILE A 14 14.09 11.10 -0.63
CA ILE A 14 14.44 11.75 0.64
C ILE A 14 15.92 11.57 0.94
N THR A 15 16.53 10.48 0.50
CA THR A 15 17.94 10.18 0.77
C THR A 15 18.86 10.87 -0.25
N PRO A 16 19.77 11.76 0.19
CA PRO A 16 20.74 12.40 -0.71
C PRO A 16 21.58 11.38 -1.50
N GLY A 17 21.77 11.63 -2.80
CA GLY A 17 22.54 10.75 -3.69
C GLY A 17 21.79 9.51 -4.20
N SER A 18 20.56 9.31 -3.77
CA SER A 18 19.67 8.23 -4.17
C SER A 18 18.69 8.72 -5.25
N LYS A 19 18.30 7.84 -6.18
CA LYS A 19 17.32 8.18 -7.23
C LYS A 19 16.25 7.09 -7.34
N PRO A 20 14.98 7.48 -7.52
CA PRO A 20 13.86 6.54 -7.63
C PRO A 20 13.91 5.57 -8.81
N VAL A 21 14.78 5.84 -9.80
CA VAL A 21 15.00 4.98 -10.97
C VAL A 21 16.12 3.96 -10.78
N ASP A 22 16.96 4.12 -9.75
CA ASP A 22 18.15 3.30 -9.55
C ASP A 22 17.81 2.10 -8.66
N ALA A 23 17.88 0.89 -9.23
CA ALA A 23 17.78 -0.34 -8.47
C ALA A 23 19.01 -0.48 -7.55
N GLN A 24 18.76 -0.74 -6.25
CA GLN A 24 19.80 -0.93 -5.23
C GLN A 24 20.29 -2.40 -5.20
N PHE A 25 19.40 -3.31 -5.60
CA PHE A 25 19.67 -4.74 -5.62
C PHE A 25 19.19 -5.32 -6.96
N ASP A 26 19.93 -6.29 -7.46
CA ASP A 26 19.48 -7.15 -8.55
C ASP A 26 18.50 -8.21 -8.05
N GLN A 27 17.97 -8.99 -8.98
CA GLN A 27 17.00 -10.05 -8.67
C GLN A 27 17.62 -11.14 -7.78
N GLU A 28 18.90 -11.52 -7.97
CA GLU A 28 19.54 -12.60 -7.21
C GLU A 28 19.64 -12.26 -5.74
N ILE A 29 20.07 -11.04 -5.42
CA ILE A 29 20.14 -10.54 -4.04
C ILE A 29 18.75 -10.46 -3.41
N LEU A 30 17.74 -9.95 -4.13
CA LEU A 30 16.37 -9.90 -3.63
C LEU A 30 15.80 -11.30 -3.40
N SER A 31 16.08 -12.26 -4.30
CA SER A 31 15.66 -13.66 -4.11
C SER A 31 16.31 -14.28 -2.87
N LEU A 32 17.61 -14.01 -2.64
CA LEU A 32 18.29 -14.47 -1.43
C LEU A 32 17.67 -13.91 -0.15
N ILE A 33 17.28 -12.62 -0.16
CA ILE A 33 16.59 -11.97 0.97
C ILE A 33 15.24 -12.64 1.21
N VAL A 34 14.43 -12.83 0.16
CA VAL A 34 13.11 -13.45 0.23
C VAL A 34 13.20 -14.89 0.74
N ASP A 35 14.06 -15.70 0.15
CA ASP A 35 14.27 -17.11 0.54
C ASP A 35 14.72 -17.22 2.00
N THR A 36 15.60 -16.31 2.43
CA THR A 36 16.08 -16.29 3.82
C THR A 36 14.95 -15.90 4.78
N ALA A 37 14.17 -14.87 4.47
CA ALA A 37 13.04 -14.45 5.28
C ALA A 37 11.98 -15.56 5.40
N HIS A 38 11.63 -16.20 4.28
CA HIS A 38 10.65 -17.29 4.25
C HIS A 38 11.07 -18.51 5.08
N LYS A 39 12.38 -18.85 5.15
CA LYS A 39 12.89 -19.91 6.05
C LYS A 39 12.61 -19.61 7.51
N HIS A 40 12.42 -18.34 7.87
CA HIS A 40 12.08 -17.90 9.22
C HIS A 40 10.58 -17.57 9.38
N GLY A 41 9.75 -17.89 8.38
CA GLY A 41 8.31 -17.58 8.39
C GLY A 41 7.97 -16.09 8.27
N LEU A 42 8.92 -15.28 7.76
CA LEU A 42 8.75 -13.83 7.64
C LEU A 42 8.40 -13.44 6.21
N SER A 43 7.48 -12.49 6.07
CA SER A 43 7.18 -11.82 4.81
C SER A 43 8.22 -10.74 4.48
N VAL A 44 8.26 -10.30 3.21
CA VAL A 44 9.19 -9.25 2.77
C VAL A 44 8.41 -8.14 2.05
N ALA A 45 8.62 -6.90 2.51
CA ALA A 45 8.08 -5.69 1.89
C ALA A 45 9.21 -4.90 1.18
N ALA A 46 8.98 -4.45 -0.06
CA ALA A 46 9.98 -3.72 -0.83
C ALA A 46 9.55 -2.30 -1.19
N HIS A 47 10.38 -1.31 -0.86
CA HIS A 47 10.27 0.03 -1.42
C HIS A 47 10.68 0.02 -2.89
N CYS A 48 9.76 0.35 -3.81
CA CYS A 48 10.01 0.39 -5.24
C CYS A 48 9.23 1.53 -5.91
N HIS A 49 9.94 2.50 -6.47
CA HIS A 49 9.35 3.52 -7.33
C HIS A 49 9.50 3.17 -8.82
N GLY A 50 10.72 2.82 -9.23
CA GLY A 50 11.07 2.62 -10.64
C GLY A 50 10.77 1.21 -11.13
N THR A 51 10.42 1.10 -12.40
CA THR A 51 10.00 -0.14 -13.06
C THR A 51 11.05 -1.25 -12.97
N ALA A 52 12.35 -0.92 -13.02
CA ALA A 52 13.43 -1.92 -12.90
C ALA A 52 13.42 -2.61 -11.53
N GLY A 53 13.28 -1.85 -10.44
CA GLY A 53 13.19 -2.43 -9.11
C GLY A 53 11.88 -3.15 -8.85
N ILE A 54 10.75 -2.64 -9.38
CA ILE A 54 9.47 -3.35 -9.34
C ILE A 54 9.61 -4.72 -10.03
N ARG A 55 10.29 -4.79 -11.18
CA ARG A 55 10.57 -6.05 -11.91
C ARG A 55 11.38 -7.01 -11.05
N ASN A 56 12.52 -6.53 -10.49
CA ASN A 56 13.39 -7.36 -9.67
C ASN A 56 12.69 -7.88 -8.41
N ALA A 57 11.94 -7.01 -7.73
CA ALA A 57 11.15 -7.36 -6.56
C ALA A 57 10.05 -8.38 -6.89
N ALA A 58 9.31 -8.17 -7.98
CA ALA A 58 8.28 -9.09 -8.41
C ALA A 58 8.85 -10.45 -8.83
N ALA A 59 9.99 -10.47 -9.53
CA ALA A 59 10.66 -11.71 -9.91
C ALA A 59 11.21 -12.49 -8.71
N ALA A 60 11.60 -11.79 -7.65
CA ALA A 60 12.08 -12.38 -6.39
C ALA A 60 10.95 -12.93 -5.50
N GLY A 61 9.67 -12.68 -5.82
CA GLY A 61 8.55 -13.18 -5.01
C GLY A 61 8.30 -12.41 -3.71
N ILE A 62 8.54 -11.11 -3.72
CA ILE A 62 8.25 -10.22 -2.59
C ILE A 62 6.76 -10.27 -2.20
N THR A 63 6.43 -10.09 -0.91
CA THR A 63 5.04 -10.14 -0.43
C THR A 63 4.29 -8.86 -0.78
N THR A 64 4.90 -7.69 -0.50
CA THR A 64 4.30 -6.39 -0.80
C THR A 64 5.28 -5.46 -1.51
N ILE A 65 4.78 -4.67 -2.46
CA ILE A 65 5.53 -3.59 -3.12
C ILE A 65 4.94 -2.26 -2.65
N GLU A 66 5.78 -1.48 -1.97
CA GLU A 66 5.43 -0.14 -1.51
C GLU A 66 5.64 0.89 -2.62
N HIS A 67 4.77 1.89 -2.69
CA HIS A 67 4.69 2.96 -3.70
C HIS A 67 4.29 2.47 -5.09
N CYS A 68 5.04 1.60 -5.71
CA CYS A 68 4.79 1.07 -7.06
C CYS A 68 4.48 2.19 -8.08
N SER A 69 5.31 3.25 -8.08
CA SER A 69 5.01 4.51 -8.78
C SER A 69 5.30 4.47 -10.28
N TRP A 70 5.79 3.34 -10.81
CA TRP A 70 6.10 3.16 -12.23
C TRP A 70 6.98 4.28 -12.81
N VAL A 71 8.04 4.65 -12.06
CA VAL A 71 8.99 5.66 -12.54
C VAL A 71 9.83 5.06 -13.65
N GLY A 72 9.77 5.70 -14.82
CA GLY A 72 10.55 5.36 -15.99
C GLY A 72 11.55 6.46 -16.36
N ARG A 73 12.24 6.30 -17.48
CA ARG A 73 13.18 7.31 -17.99
C ARG A 73 12.50 8.63 -18.32
N GLU A 74 11.22 8.58 -18.69
CA GLU A 74 10.40 9.75 -19.05
C GLU A 74 9.75 10.42 -17.83
N GLY A 75 9.92 9.84 -16.63
CA GLY A 75 9.43 10.39 -15.36
C GLY A 75 8.46 9.48 -14.61
N TRP A 76 7.78 10.10 -13.67
CA TRP A 76 6.83 9.46 -12.77
C TRP A 76 5.60 8.93 -13.51
N ALA A 77 5.15 7.74 -13.13
CA ALA A 77 4.04 6.99 -13.71
C ALA A 77 4.17 6.60 -15.21
N LYS A 78 5.28 6.97 -15.86
CA LYS A 78 5.50 6.76 -17.31
C LYS A 78 6.24 5.47 -17.65
N GLY A 79 6.68 4.72 -16.64
CA GLY A 79 7.40 3.46 -16.81
C GLY A 79 6.51 2.23 -16.70
N PHE A 80 5.19 2.35 -16.88
CA PHE A 80 4.29 1.20 -16.80
C PHE A 80 4.69 0.10 -17.78
N ASP A 81 4.81 -1.14 -17.28
CA ASP A 81 5.28 -2.28 -18.04
C ASP A 81 4.31 -3.47 -17.87
N PRO A 82 3.61 -3.88 -18.95
CA PRO A 82 2.66 -4.98 -18.88
C PRO A 82 3.27 -6.35 -18.49
N GLU A 83 4.54 -6.60 -18.82
CA GLU A 83 5.21 -7.84 -18.43
C GLU A 83 5.48 -7.87 -16.93
N VAL A 84 5.87 -6.72 -16.37
CA VAL A 84 6.05 -6.58 -14.90
C VAL A 84 4.71 -6.68 -14.19
N LEU A 85 3.64 -6.09 -14.74
CA LEU A 85 2.29 -6.28 -14.22
C LEU A 85 1.89 -7.76 -14.19
N ALA A 86 2.15 -8.50 -15.27
CA ALA A 86 1.88 -9.94 -15.33
C ALA A 86 2.68 -10.73 -14.28
N LEU A 87 3.90 -10.30 -13.95
CA LEU A 87 4.69 -10.86 -12.85
C LEU A 87 4.03 -10.61 -11.49
N ILE A 88 3.66 -9.37 -11.17
CA ILE A 88 2.99 -9.00 -9.94
C ILE A 88 1.72 -9.84 -9.75
N THR A 89 0.90 -9.92 -10.79
CA THR A 89 -0.37 -10.68 -10.78
C THR A 89 -0.13 -12.17 -10.55
N ARG A 90 0.81 -12.78 -11.29
CA ARG A 90 1.11 -14.21 -11.22
C ARG A 90 1.66 -14.62 -9.87
N GLN A 91 2.44 -13.77 -9.22
CA GLN A 91 3.01 -13.98 -7.90
C GLN A 91 2.05 -13.65 -6.76
N GLY A 92 0.89 -13.05 -7.07
CA GLY A 92 -0.07 -12.63 -6.04
C GLY A 92 0.43 -11.52 -5.13
N ILE A 93 1.32 -10.66 -5.62
CA ILE A 93 1.95 -9.60 -4.84
C ILE A 93 0.93 -8.49 -4.55
N TRP A 94 0.89 -8.07 -3.30
CA TRP A 94 0.11 -6.91 -2.88
C TRP A 94 0.84 -5.61 -3.23
N VAL A 95 0.09 -4.58 -3.58
CA VAL A 95 0.66 -3.26 -3.83
C VAL A 95 0.11 -2.26 -2.84
N SER A 96 1.01 -1.53 -2.20
CA SER A 96 0.75 -0.51 -1.19
C SER A 96 1.15 0.87 -1.74
N PRO A 97 0.24 1.62 -2.36
CA PRO A 97 0.55 2.86 -3.09
C PRO A 97 1.07 4.02 -2.23
N THR A 98 0.89 3.96 -0.91
CA THR A 98 1.34 5.00 0.03
C THR A 98 0.75 6.40 -0.25
N ILE A 99 -0.52 6.44 -0.61
CA ILE A 99 -1.25 7.69 -0.84
C ILE A 99 -1.70 8.28 0.49
N ASN A 100 -1.14 9.42 0.87
CA ASN A 100 -1.53 10.18 2.07
C ASN A 100 -2.43 11.38 1.74
N SER A 101 -2.94 12.06 2.77
CA SER A 101 -3.85 13.19 2.62
C SER A 101 -3.25 14.38 1.87
N GLY A 102 -1.92 14.54 1.91
CA GLY A 102 -1.20 15.59 1.18
C GLY A 102 -1.29 15.49 -0.34
N TRP A 103 -1.70 14.33 -0.88
CA TRP A 103 -1.94 14.15 -2.32
C TRP A 103 -3.16 14.90 -2.83
N LYS A 104 -4.06 15.40 -1.95
CA LYS A 104 -5.17 16.30 -2.32
C LYS A 104 -4.71 17.48 -3.18
N ARG A 105 -3.51 17.99 -2.94
CA ARG A 105 -2.94 19.13 -3.70
C ARG A 105 -2.72 18.86 -5.18
N PHE A 106 -2.65 17.60 -5.59
CA PHE A 106 -2.42 17.19 -6.97
C PHE A 106 -3.71 16.80 -7.70
N MET A 107 -4.82 16.63 -6.97
CA MET A 107 -6.09 16.19 -7.55
C MET A 107 -6.69 17.28 -8.45
N GLY A 108 -7.11 16.88 -9.65
CA GLY A 108 -7.77 17.77 -10.62
C GLY A 108 -6.85 18.74 -11.38
N ASN A 109 -5.54 18.67 -11.16
CA ASN A 109 -4.59 19.58 -11.82
C ASN A 109 -3.20 18.95 -12.06
N SER A 110 -3.11 17.65 -12.27
CA SER A 110 -1.83 16.97 -12.42
C SER A 110 -1.93 15.76 -13.34
N ASP A 111 -1.34 15.89 -14.53
CA ASP A 111 -1.18 14.77 -15.48
C ASP A 111 -0.53 13.54 -14.79
N TYR A 112 0.31 13.77 -13.79
CA TYR A 112 0.94 12.70 -13.02
C TYR A 112 -0.09 11.86 -12.25
N VAL A 113 -1.04 12.50 -11.56
CA VAL A 113 -2.08 11.79 -10.80
C VAL A 113 -3.01 11.03 -11.73
N ASP A 114 -3.34 11.61 -12.89
CA ASP A 114 -4.18 10.95 -13.89
C ASP A 114 -3.48 9.72 -14.50
N LEU A 115 -2.17 9.84 -14.81
CA LEU A 115 -1.36 8.72 -15.29
C LEU A 115 -1.24 7.62 -14.22
N LEU A 116 -1.00 8.00 -12.98
CA LEU A 116 -0.89 7.06 -11.87
C LEU A 116 -2.21 6.33 -11.60
N GLY A 117 -3.33 7.05 -11.61
CA GLY A 117 -4.67 6.48 -11.51
C GLY A 117 -4.97 5.49 -12.64
N GLY A 118 -4.57 5.83 -13.87
CA GLY A 118 -4.66 4.92 -15.01
C GLY A 118 -3.82 3.64 -14.84
N ASN A 119 -2.64 3.74 -14.23
CA ASN A 119 -1.83 2.57 -13.89
C ASN A 119 -2.49 1.70 -12.82
N TYR A 120 -3.07 2.30 -11.78
CA TYR A 120 -3.81 1.56 -10.75
C TYR A 120 -5.06 0.87 -11.32
N ALA A 121 -5.77 1.52 -12.25
CA ALA A 121 -6.89 0.90 -12.93
C ALA A 121 -6.46 -0.38 -13.67
N ARG A 122 -5.38 -0.32 -14.48
CA ARG A 122 -4.82 -1.49 -15.18
C ARG A 122 -4.38 -2.58 -14.21
N MET A 123 -3.77 -2.23 -13.08
CA MET A 123 -3.38 -3.18 -12.04
C MET A 123 -4.59 -3.89 -11.45
N ARG A 124 -5.65 -3.16 -11.12
CA ARG A 124 -6.91 -3.72 -10.59
C ARG A 124 -7.60 -4.62 -11.62
N GLU A 125 -7.67 -4.20 -12.88
CA GLU A 125 -8.22 -4.99 -13.99
C GLU A 125 -7.48 -6.32 -14.17
N ALA A 126 -6.15 -6.31 -13.93
CA ALA A 126 -5.33 -7.52 -13.94
C ALA A 126 -5.45 -8.36 -12.66
N GLY A 127 -6.23 -7.93 -11.67
CA GLY A 127 -6.44 -8.65 -10.41
C GLY A 127 -5.44 -8.36 -9.30
N VAL A 128 -4.56 -7.35 -9.47
CA VAL A 128 -3.66 -6.91 -8.40
C VAL A 128 -4.45 -6.24 -7.28
N LYS A 129 -4.24 -6.69 -6.07
CA LYS A 129 -4.87 -6.12 -4.88
C LYS A 129 -4.07 -4.90 -4.40
N LEU A 130 -4.74 -3.75 -4.30
CA LEU A 130 -4.19 -2.52 -3.74
C LEU A 130 -4.60 -2.42 -2.27
N ILE A 131 -3.63 -2.16 -1.38
CA ILE A 131 -3.88 -1.95 0.05
C ILE A 131 -3.61 -0.50 0.45
N ALA A 132 -4.40 0.01 1.39
CA ALA A 132 -4.28 1.39 1.85
C ALA A 132 -3.07 1.57 2.76
N SER A 133 -2.32 2.65 2.53
CA SER A 133 -1.15 3.04 3.31
C SER A 133 -0.85 4.53 3.10
N THR A 134 -0.06 5.13 3.98
CA THR A 134 0.20 6.57 3.97
C THR A 134 1.67 6.95 3.90
N ASP A 135 2.59 6.00 4.13
CA ASP A 135 4.01 6.28 4.37
C ASP A 135 4.21 7.16 5.62
N ALA A 136 3.46 6.86 6.71
CA ALA A 136 3.52 7.61 7.94
C ALA A 136 4.92 7.63 8.54
N GLY A 137 5.34 8.80 9.07
CA GLY A 137 6.67 9.04 9.61
C GLY A 137 7.56 9.88 8.68
N ILE A 138 7.21 10.06 7.41
CA ILE A 138 7.84 11.07 6.56
C ILE A 138 7.34 12.48 6.95
N PRO A 139 8.04 13.55 6.55
CA PRO A 139 7.61 14.91 6.88
C PRO A 139 6.16 15.20 6.50
N ASN A 140 5.38 15.70 7.45
CA ASN A 140 3.96 16.06 7.33
C ASN A 140 2.99 14.89 7.09
N VAL A 141 3.38 13.65 7.36
CA VAL A 141 2.49 12.49 7.34
C VAL A 141 2.50 11.82 8.72
N LEU A 142 1.40 11.96 9.44
CA LEU A 142 1.27 11.47 10.82
C LEU A 142 0.71 10.03 10.83
N HIS A 143 1.00 9.29 11.91
CA HIS A 143 0.58 7.88 12.03
C HIS A 143 -0.94 7.69 12.09
N HIS A 144 -1.70 8.75 12.42
CA HIS A 144 -3.17 8.73 12.48
C HIS A 144 -3.85 9.31 11.22
N ASP A 145 -3.09 9.57 10.14
CA ASP A 145 -3.62 10.24 8.94
C ASP A 145 -4.40 9.31 7.99
N LEU A 146 -4.37 8.00 8.20
CA LEU A 146 -5.04 7.04 7.32
C LEU A 146 -6.54 7.37 7.08
N PRO A 147 -7.35 7.75 8.10
CA PRO A 147 -8.75 8.10 7.89
C PRO A 147 -8.96 9.25 6.89
N THR A 148 -8.08 10.24 6.88
CA THR A 148 -8.14 11.39 5.95
C THR A 148 -7.47 11.11 4.61
N ALA A 149 -6.58 10.12 4.56
CA ALA A 149 -5.90 9.67 3.35
C ALA A 149 -6.77 8.73 2.50
N LEU A 150 -7.62 7.92 3.14
CA LEU A 150 -8.40 6.89 2.47
C LEU A 150 -9.34 7.44 1.38
N PRO A 151 -10.07 8.57 1.57
CA PRO A 151 -10.84 9.19 0.50
C PRO A 151 -9.99 9.63 -0.70
N VAL A 152 -8.77 10.12 -0.43
CA VAL A 152 -7.82 10.53 -1.48
C VAL A 152 -7.33 9.33 -2.27
N PHE A 153 -6.93 8.26 -1.58
CA PHE A 153 -6.54 7.01 -2.19
C PHE A 153 -7.67 6.42 -3.04
N ALA A 154 -8.89 6.38 -2.48
CA ALA A 154 -10.07 5.88 -3.20
C ALA A 154 -10.30 6.64 -4.51
N ASN A 155 -10.20 7.97 -4.48
CA ASN A 155 -10.35 8.82 -5.67
C ASN A 155 -9.28 8.54 -6.71
N ILE A 156 -8.00 8.56 -6.34
CA ILE A 156 -6.87 8.36 -7.27
C ILE A 156 -6.87 6.93 -7.84
N ALA A 157 -7.15 5.91 -7.03
CA ALA A 157 -7.18 4.53 -7.47
C ALA A 157 -8.51 4.10 -8.11
N GLY A 158 -9.52 4.99 -8.18
CA GLY A 158 -10.83 4.71 -8.74
C GLY A 158 -11.59 3.64 -7.95
N LEU A 159 -11.46 3.62 -6.62
CA LEU A 159 -12.13 2.68 -5.73
C LEU A 159 -13.48 3.21 -5.27
N ARG A 160 -14.48 2.33 -5.19
CA ARG A 160 -15.71 2.63 -4.44
C ARG A 160 -15.39 2.64 -2.94
N ALA A 161 -16.22 3.30 -2.15
CA ALA A 161 -16.01 3.40 -0.69
C ALA A 161 -15.81 2.03 -0.02
N VAL A 162 -16.63 1.04 -0.37
CA VAL A 162 -16.51 -0.33 0.16
C VAL A 162 -15.15 -0.98 -0.22
N GLU A 163 -14.66 -0.76 -1.43
CA GLU A 163 -13.36 -1.28 -1.88
C GLU A 163 -12.21 -0.61 -1.13
N ALA A 164 -12.30 0.70 -0.91
CA ALA A 164 -11.34 1.45 -0.11
C ALA A 164 -11.33 0.98 1.36
N LEU A 165 -12.50 0.77 1.97
CA LEU A 165 -12.60 0.23 3.32
C LEU A 165 -11.97 -1.16 3.42
N ARG A 166 -12.23 -2.05 2.45
CA ARG A 166 -11.60 -3.38 2.41
C ARG A 166 -10.09 -3.28 2.29
N SER A 167 -9.60 -2.40 1.43
CA SER A 167 -8.16 -2.18 1.26
C SER A 167 -7.45 -1.70 2.53
N ALA A 168 -8.18 -1.03 3.44
CA ALA A 168 -7.67 -0.55 4.73
C ALA A 168 -7.94 -1.51 5.91
N THR A 169 -8.66 -2.60 5.69
CA THR A 169 -9.08 -3.54 6.74
C THR A 169 -8.75 -4.99 6.36
N SER A 170 -9.70 -5.72 5.78
CA SER A 170 -9.54 -7.16 5.48
C SER A 170 -8.39 -7.47 4.52
N ASP A 171 -8.22 -6.66 3.48
CA ASP A 171 -7.17 -6.87 2.49
C ASP A 171 -5.78 -6.53 3.08
N CYS A 172 -5.67 -5.45 3.88
CA CYS A 172 -4.45 -5.16 4.64
C CYS A 172 -4.12 -6.28 5.62
N ALA A 173 -5.10 -6.77 6.39
CA ALA A 173 -4.90 -7.86 7.34
C ALA A 173 -4.38 -9.13 6.62
N GLU A 174 -4.96 -9.46 5.45
CA GLU A 174 -4.49 -10.60 4.64
C GLU A 174 -3.04 -10.38 4.17
N ALA A 175 -2.72 -9.19 3.66
CA ALA A 175 -1.39 -8.86 3.14
C ALA A 175 -0.27 -8.97 4.18
N ILE A 176 -0.57 -8.71 5.45
CA ILE A 176 0.40 -8.80 6.57
C ILE A 176 0.28 -10.09 7.38
N GLY A 177 -0.46 -11.08 6.91
CA GLY A 177 -0.59 -12.39 7.56
C GLY A 177 -1.58 -12.45 8.74
N LEU A 178 -2.41 -11.42 8.94
CA LEU A 178 -3.43 -11.34 10.00
C LEU A 178 -4.86 -11.61 9.51
N GLY A 179 -5.06 -12.08 8.27
CA GLY A 179 -6.36 -12.25 7.65
C GLY A 179 -7.30 -13.24 8.36
N GLY A 180 -6.77 -14.15 9.18
CA GLY A 180 -7.55 -15.05 10.04
C GLY A 180 -7.79 -14.54 11.45
N ILE A 181 -7.30 -13.34 11.79
CA ILE A 181 -7.28 -12.80 13.14
C ILE A 181 -8.00 -11.46 13.25
N SER A 182 -7.84 -10.58 12.26
CA SER A 182 -8.34 -9.20 12.29
C SER A 182 -8.82 -8.73 10.91
N GLY A 183 -9.28 -7.47 10.82
CA GLY A 183 -9.70 -6.81 9.59
C GLY A 183 -11.15 -7.08 9.18
N GLN A 184 -11.91 -7.84 9.98
CA GLN A 184 -13.32 -8.15 9.74
C GLN A 184 -14.08 -8.20 11.07
N ILE A 185 -15.35 -7.81 11.06
CA ILE A 185 -16.29 -8.07 12.17
C ILE A 185 -16.85 -9.47 11.94
N ARG A 186 -16.26 -10.44 12.61
CA ARG A 186 -16.58 -11.86 12.46
C ARG A 186 -16.33 -12.61 13.76
N GLU A 187 -17.13 -13.62 14.02
CA GLU A 187 -16.93 -14.52 15.18
C GLU A 187 -15.54 -15.16 15.14
N GLY A 188 -14.83 -15.14 16.28
CA GLY A 188 -13.47 -15.66 16.42
C GLY A 188 -12.35 -14.69 16.01
N TYR A 189 -12.69 -13.52 15.46
CA TYR A 189 -11.72 -12.47 15.15
C TYR A 189 -11.50 -11.53 16.33
N SER A 190 -10.35 -10.82 16.32
CA SER A 190 -10.10 -9.75 17.28
C SER A 190 -11.20 -8.70 17.18
N ALA A 191 -11.74 -8.27 18.32
CA ALA A 191 -12.78 -7.25 18.39
C ALA A 191 -12.17 -5.83 18.24
N ASP A 192 -11.49 -5.60 17.13
CA ASP A 192 -10.93 -4.31 16.73
C ASP A 192 -11.92 -3.64 15.77
N PHE A 193 -12.65 -2.62 16.23
CA PHE A 193 -13.63 -1.92 15.42
C PHE A 193 -13.80 -0.46 15.82
N ILE A 194 -14.38 0.32 14.91
CA ILE A 194 -14.60 1.75 15.10
C ILE A 194 -16.08 2.05 14.83
N LEU A 195 -16.68 2.88 15.68
CA LEU A 195 -18.02 3.42 15.50
C LEU A 195 -17.94 4.82 14.90
N PHE A 196 -18.79 5.07 13.92
CA PHE A 196 -18.93 6.37 13.27
C PHE A 196 -20.39 6.87 13.34
N ASP A 197 -20.56 8.18 13.35
CA ASP A 197 -21.85 8.80 13.11
C ASP A 197 -22.01 9.03 11.60
N GLY A 198 -22.57 8.02 10.93
CA GLY A 198 -22.73 7.98 9.49
C GLY A 198 -22.25 6.66 8.88
N ASP A 199 -22.54 6.49 7.59
CA ASP A 199 -22.22 5.28 6.84
C ASP A 199 -20.94 5.47 5.99
N PRO A 200 -19.81 4.87 6.41
CA PRO A 200 -18.56 5.00 5.66
C PRO A 200 -18.60 4.28 4.30
N THR A 201 -19.58 3.42 4.05
CA THR A 201 -19.75 2.78 2.74
C THR A 201 -20.34 3.72 1.70
N LEU A 202 -20.96 4.81 2.14
CA LEU A 202 -21.53 5.87 1.30
C LEU A 202 -20.64 7.11 1.25
N ASN A 203 -19.98 7.43 2.38
CA ASN A 203 -19.11 8.59 2.47
C ASN A 203 -17.89 8.29 3.36
N LEU A 204 -16.71 8.25 2.76
CA LEU A 204 -15.45 7.99 3.49
C LEU A 204 -15.01 9.14 4.40
N ASP A 205 -15.53 10.36 4.23
CA ASP A 205 -15.13 11.50 5.06
C ASP A 205 -15.55 11.34 6.53
N VAL A 206 -16.55 10.48 6.82
CA VAL A 206 -16.96 10.18 8.20
C VAL A 206 -15.84 9.50 9.01
N LEU A 207 -14.85 8.88 8.34
CA LEU A 207 -13.72 8.23 8.98
C LEU A 207 -12.83 9.21 9.78
N ALA A 208 -12.87 10.49 9.43
CA ALA A 208 -12.07 11.52 10.11
C ALA A 208 -12.56 11.85 11.53
N ALA A 209 -13.78 11.44 11.90
CA ALA A 209 -14.41 11.74 13.18
C ALA A 209 -15.02 10.47 13.81
N PRO A 210 -14.20 9.54 14.33
CA PRO A 210 -14.70 8.36 15.01
C PRO A 210 -15.46 8.74 16.29
N VAL A 211 -16.60 8.09 16.54
CA VAL A 211 -17.36 8.23 17.79
C VAL A 211 -16.69 7.44 18.91
N GLN A 212 -16.22 6.23 18.60
CA GLN A 212 -15.54 5.36 19.54
C GLN A 212 -14.66 4.36 18.81
N VAL A 213 -13.50 4.06 19.38
CA VAL A 213 -12.56 3.03 18.92
C VAL A 213 -12.49 1.92 19.95
N TYR A 214 -12.52 0.67 19.47
CA TYR A 214 -12.34 -0.52 20.30
C TYR A 214 -11.13 -1.31 19.83
N LYS A 215 -10.32 -1.77 20.76
CA LYS A 215 -9.21 -2.67 20.52
C LYS A 215 -9.37 -3.90 21.41
N GLN A 216 -9.47 -5.08 20.80
CA GLN A 216 -9.71 -6.35 21.50
C GLN A 216 -10.95 -6.31 22.42
N GLY A 217 -11.98 -5.58 21.99
CA GLY A 217 -13.23 -5.41 22.75
C GLY A 217 -13.18 -4.32 23.82
N GLU A 218 -12.03 -3.75 24.12
CA GLU A 218 -11.89 -2.68 25.11
C GLU A 218 -11.94 -1.30 24.43
N PRO A 219 -12.69 -0.33 24.98
CA PRO A 219 -12.75 1.01 24.43
C PRO A 219 -11.39 1.70 24.58
N VAL A 220 -10.89 2.27 23.49
CA VAL A 220 -9.72 3.15 23.49
C VAL A 220 -10.23 4.56 23.67
N LEU A 221 -9.77 5.25 24.72
CA LEU A 221 -10.12 6.65 24.93
C LEU A 221 -9.56 7.47 23.76
N ALA A 222 -10.45 8.20 23.06
CA ALA A 222 -10.03 9.26 22.17
C ALA A 222 -9.29 10.32 22.99
N ALA A 223 -8.08 10.64 22.62
CA ALA A 223 -7.29 11.71 23.26
C ALA A 223 -7.82 13.09 22.87
#